data_905363dca248a40e6fae61a2fa9ae247
#
_entry.id   905363dca248a40e6fae61a2fa9ae247
#
_cell.length_a   1.000
_cell.length_b   1.000
_cell.length_c   1.000
_cell.angle_alpha   90.00
_cell.angle_beta   90.00
_cell.angle_gamma   90.00
#
_symmetry.space_group_name_H-M   'P 1'
#
loop_
_entity.id
_entity.type
_entity.pdbx_description
1 polymer ?
#
loop_
_entity_poly.entity_id
_entity_poly.type
_entity_poly.pdbx_seq_one_letter_code
_entity_poly.pdbx_strand_id
1 'polypeptide(L)'
;MGLREDIEHEAAAANAAGAALSDERVSGALRRAGTLVRDRRDAILEANAVDVEHAAGRLDEGTLDRLRLDDARVEALARQIETMAEIPPLEREVGAWTLSNGLRVSERRIPIGTVGANFEARPNVALDVAGQLLKSLNTAVLRTGGAALATVTALVDDVLRPALGASGLPPGAVGLVRSADREGARLLVSLPRLIPLVILRGSGETTAALARLAAESGVRTLAHAEGGGVLYVHGSASHEKALALAEASLDRLGVCNRLNLALVDRDAEDLVPALLALFEEKGLEVRGDVDGAAPLDRPLGHEWASDPERVSSVTIALVDGLDEAVSVANRQTSGLAAGIVAEDEAAAQHFLDSYRGTAAFWHATTRFTDGFELTGAPETGINVGWAPGPRGPVTYRDLWLRQYRVVGDGSQTR
;
A
#
# COMPACT_ATOMS: atom_id res chain seq x y z
N MET A 1 19.55 -24.63 12.01
CA MET A 1 19.74 -23.17 12.12
C MET A 1 18.59 -22.61 12.94
N GLY A 2 18.80 -21.58 13.72
CA GLY A 2 17.71 -20.90 14.40
C GLY A 2 16.99 -19.93 13.45
N LEU A 3 15.77 -19.52 13.79
CA LEU A 3 14.95 -18.62 12.95
C LEU A 3 15.70 -17.33 12.53
N ARG A 4 16.49 -16.74 13.43
CA ARG A 4 17.32 -15.57 13.11
C ARG A 4 18.36 -15.87 12.02
N GLU A 5 19.08 -16.98 12.16
CA GLU A 5 20.11 -17.38 11.18
C GLU A 5 19.50 -17.67 9.80
N ASP A 6 18.30 -18.26 9.76
CA ASP A 6 17.56 -18.50 8.51
C ASP A 6 17.19 -17.18 7.82
N ILE A 7 16.70 -16.19 8.57
CA ILE A 7 16.34 -14.88 8.02
C ILE A 7 17.59 -14.12 7.57
N GLU A 8 18.68 -14.16 8.36
CA GLU A 8 19.96 -13.53 7.98
C GLU A 8 20.53 -14.20 6.72
N HIS A 9 20.40 -15.51 6.55
CA HIS A 9 20.82 -16.22 5.37
C HIS A 9 20.02 -15.80 4.12
N GLU A 10 18.69 -15.78 4.20
CA GLU A 10 17.83 -15.33 3.11
C GLU A 10 18.12 -13.84 2.74
N ALA A 11 18.31 -12.99 3.74
CA ALA A 11 18.62 -11.58 3.51
C ALA A 11 20.02 -11.37 2.90
N ALA A 12 21.02 -12.14 3.32
CA ALA A 12 22.36 -12.11 2.75
C ALA A 12 22.39 -12.59 1.29
N ALA A 13 21.65 -13.68 0.99
CA ALA A 13 21.49 -14.18 -0.37
C ALA A 13 20.81 -13.15 -1.28
N ALA A 14 19.75 -12.49 -0.79
CA ALA A 14 19.06 -11.42 -1.51
C ALA A 14 20.00 -10.23 -1.76
N ASN A 15 20.76 -9.80 -0.76
CA ASN A 15 21.71 -8.71 -0.89
C ASN A 15 22.78 -9.01 -1.95
N ALA A 16 23.34 -10.21 -1.92
CA ALA A 16 24.35 -10.64 -2.93
C ALA A 16 23.77 -10.69 -4.35
N ALA A 17 22.48 -10.99 -4.50
CA ALA A 17 21.80 -11.08 -5.79
C ALA A 17 21.58 -9.70 -6.45
N GLY A 18 21.55 -8.61 -5.69
CA GLY A 18 21.17 -7.28 -6.17
C GLY A 18 22.03 -6.78 -7.34
N ALA A 19 23.35 -7.04 -7.32
CA ALA A 19 24.28 -6.61 -8.37
C ALA A 19 24.00 -7.26 -9.75
N ALA A 20 23.28 -8.39 -9.79
CA ALA A 20 22.96 -9.09 -11.03
C ALA A 20 21.67 -8.62 -11.71
N LEU A 21 20.86 -7.81 -11.00
CA LEU A 21 19.57 -7.34 -11.51
C LEU A 21 19.76 -6.33 -12.65
N SER A 22 18.98 -6.49 -13.71
CA SER A 22 18.85 -5.52 -14.80
C SER A 22 17.41 -5.45 -15.28
N ASP A 23 17.00 -4.30 -15.79
CA ASP A 23 15.59 -4.06 -16.20
C ASP A 23 15.12 -5.10 -17.23
N GLU A 24 15.96 -5.46 -18.20
CA GLU A 24 15.66 -6.46 -19.24
C GLU A 24 15.45 -7.87 -18.65
N ARG A 25 16.40 -8.32 -17.81
CA ARG A 25 16.33 -9.66 -17.20
C ARG A 25 15.17 -9.75 -16.21
N VAL A 26 14.92 -8.69 -15.43
CA VAL A 26 13.78 -8.61 -14.52
C VAL A 26 12.47 -8.70 -15.29
N SER A 27 12.29 -7.90 -16.36
CA SER A 27 11.08 -7.99 -17.19
C SER A 27 10.92 -9.39 -17.80
N GLY A 28 12.01 -10.02 -18.25
CA GLY A 28 11.99 -11.42 -18.70
C GLY A 28 11.56 -12.40 -17.60
N ALA A 29 12.07 -12.23 -16.39
CA ALA A 29 11.70 -13.07 -15.23
C ALA A 29 10.22 -12.91 -14.86
N LEU A 30 9.69 -11.66 -14.85
CA LEU A 30 8.29 -11.42 -14.54
C LEU A 30 7.34 -12.03 -15.59
N ARG A 31 7.65 -11.96 -16.89
CA ARG A 31 6.88 -12.68 -17.94
C ARG A 31 6.88 -14.19 -17.70
N ARG A 32 8.06 -14.77 -17.41
CA ARG A 32 8.17 -16.20 -17.09
C ARG A 32 7.40 -16.57 -15.84
N ALA A 33 7.39 -15.70 -14.83
CA ALA A 33 6.60 -15.90 -13.62
C ALA A 33 5.10 -15.98 -13.94
N GLY A 34 4.57 -15.13 -14.83
CA GLY A 34 3.18 -15.22 -15.30
C GLY A 34 2.86 -16.55 -15.98
N THR A 35 3.76 -17.04 -16.84
CA THR A 35 3.62 -18.37 -17.44
C THR A 35 3.65 -19.46 -16.36
N LEU A 36 4.59 -19.41 -15.43
CA LEU A 36 4.72 -20.41 -14.36
C LEU A 36 3.53 -20.38 -13.38
N VAL A 37 2.90 -19.24 -13.12
CA VAL A 37 1.65 -19.19 -12.32
C VAL A 37 0.58 -20.07 -12.97
N ARG A 38 0.42 -20.02 -14.30
CA ARG A 38 -0.54 -20.88 -15.03
C ARG A 38 -0.11 -22.35 -15.03
N ASP A 39 1.17 -22.61 -15.28
CA ASP A 39 1.71 -23.98 -15.36
C ASP A 39 1.66 -24.69 -13.98
N ARG A 40 1.76 -23.94 -12.90
CA ARG A 40 1.74 -24.40 -11.49
C ARG A 40 0.40 -24.19 -10.80
N ARG A 41 -0.66 -23.86 -11.56
CA ARG A 41 -1.99 -23.56 -11.05
C ARG A 41 -2.46 -24.58 -10.02
N ASP A 42 -2.41 -25.86 -10.36
CA ASP A 42 -2.95 -26.92 -9.50
C ASP A 42 -2.16 -27.02 -8.18
N ALA A 43 -0.83 -26.90 -8.22
CA ALA A 43 0.00 -26.88 -7.02
C ALA A 43 -0.25 -25.65 -6.14
N ILE A 44 -0.48 -24.47 -6.76
CA ILE A 44 -0.83 -23.24 -6.06
C ILE A 44 -2.20 -23.38 -5.37
N LEU A 45 -3.20 -23.96 -6.07
CA LEU A 45 -4.53 -24.18 -5.50
C LEU A 45 -4.51 -25.22 -4.39
N GLU A 46 -3.70 -26.29 -4.51
CA GLU A 46 -3.51 -27.28 -3.45
C GLU A 46 -2.89 -26.65 -2.20
N ALA A 47 -1.82 -25.86 -2.36
CA ALA A 47 -1.22 -25.11 -1.25
C ALA A 47 -2.21 -24.12 -0.62
N ASN A 48 -3.03 -23.47 -1.44
CA ASN A 48 -4.05 -22.55 -0.95
C ASN A 48 -5.17 -23.27 -0.20
N ALA A 49 -5.57 -24.45 -0.63
CA ALA A 49 -6.56 -25.26 0.08
C ALA A 49 -6.08 -25.60 1.51
N VAL A 50 -4.80 -25.92 1.68
CA VAL A 50 -4.18 -26.15 3.01
C VAL A 50 -4.27 -24.91 3.88
N ASP A 51 -3.92 -23.74 3.33
CA ASP A 51 -3.99 -22.47 4.07
C ASP A 51 -5.44 -22.13 4.47
N VAL A 52 -6.40 -22.28 3.56
CA VAL A 52 -7.83 -22.02 3.79
C VAL A 52 -8.40 -22.96 4.85
N GLU A 53 -8.08 -24.25 4.80
CA GLU A 53 -8.49 -25.24 5.81
C GLU A 53 -7.96 -24.86 7.20
N HIS A 54 -6.67 -24.51 7.29
CA HIS A 54 -6.07 -24.09 8.55
C HIS A 54 -6.62 -22.76 9.10
N ALA A 55 -7.08 -21.87 8.22
CA ALA A 55 -7.64 -20.57 8.58
C ALA A 55 -9.13 -20.64 8.94
N ALA A 56 -9.85 -21.67 8.48
CA ALA A 56 -11.28 -21.82 8.72
C ALA A 56 -11.63 -21.82 10.22
N GLY A 57 -12.62 -21.01 10.61
CA GLY A 57 -13.03 -20.83 12.00
C GLY A 57 -12.06 -20.00 12.88
N ARG A 58 -10.95 -19.50 12.30
CA ARG A 58 -9.98 -18.63 13.00
C ARG A 58 -9.94 -17.21 12.45
N LEU A 59 -10.30 -17.04 11.19
CA LEU A 59 -10.36 -15.74 10.51
C LEU A 59 -11.83 -15.39 10.22
N ASP A 60 -12.13 -14.10 10.19
CA ASP A 60 -13.40 -13.59 9.70
C ASP A 60 -13.58 -13.91 8.21
N GLU A 61 -14.85 -13.89 7.75
CA GLU A 61 -15.19 -14.32 6.41
C GLU A 61 -14.59 -13.42 5.32
N GLY A 62 -14.47 -12.11 5.57
CA GLY A 62 -13.85 -11.17 4.66
C GLY A 62 -12.34 -11.39 4.50
N THR A 63 -11.65 -11.79 5.57
CA THR A 63 -10.23 -12.16 5.54
C THR A 63 -10.05 -13.53 4.88
N LEU A 64 -10.94 -14.47 5.15
CA LEU A 64 -10.93 -15.79 4.53
C LEU A 64 -11.20 -15.71 3.00
N ASP A 65 -12.10 -14.84 2.56
CA ASP A 65 -12.32 -14.59 1.12
C ASP A 65 -11.07 -14.01 0.45
N ARG A 66 -10.36 -13.09 1.12
CA ARG A 66 -9.11 -12.53 0.60
C ARG A 66 -7.98 -13.55 0.51
N LEU A 67 -7.97 -14.57 1.37
CA LEU A 67 -7.02 -15.67 1.37
C LEU A 67 -7.27 -16.66 0.25
N ARG A 68 -8.55 -16.93 -0.04
CA ARG A 68 -8.98 -17.98 -0.96
C ARG A 68 -8.60 -17.64 -2.41
N LEU A 69 -8.00 -18.61 -3.09
CA LEU A 69 -7.75 -18.58 -4.53
C LEU A 69 -8.68 -19.56 -5.24
N ASP A 70 -9.05 -19.19 -6.45
CA ASP A 70 -9.73 -20.01 -7.44
C ASP A 70 -9.03 -19.85 -8.80
N ASP A 71 -9.50 -20.54 -9.81
CA ASP A 71 -8.94 -20.47 -11.17
C ASP A 71 -8.90 -19.04 -11.72
N ALA A 72 -9.95 -18.26 -11.47
CA ALA A 72 -10.04 -16.90 -11.97
C ALA A 72 -9.04 -15.97 -11.23
N ARG A 73 -8.87 -16.16 -9.92
CA ARG A 73 -7.91 -15.41 -9.10
C ARG A 73 -6.46 -15.79 -9.44
N VAL A 74 -6.16 -17.08 -9.71
CA VAL A 74 -4.84 -17.51 -10.17
C VAL A 74 -4.53 -16.92 -11.55
N GLU A 75 -5.48 -16.92 -12.49
CA GLU A 75 -5.29 -16.25 -13.78
C GLU A 75 -5.12 -14.73 -13.65
N ALA A 76 -5.79 -14.10 -12.68
CA ALA A 76 -5.58 -12.68 -12.38
C ALA A 76 -4.16 -12.40 -11.86
N LEU A 77 -3.59 -13.28 -11.01
CA LEU A 77 -2.19 -13.21 -10.57
C LEU A 77 -1.22 -13.29 -11.74
N ALA A 78 -1.45 -14.23 -12.68
CA ALA A 78 -0.62 -14.38 -13.88
C ALA A 78 -0.62 -13.09 -14.72
N ARG A 79 -1.82 -12.55 -15.02
CA ARG A 79 -1.95 -11.31 -15.78
C ARG A 79 -1.35 -10.11 -15.09
N GLN A 80 -1.49 -10.01 -13.77
CA GLN A 80 -0.96 -8.89 -13.01
C GLN A 80 0.57 -8.83 -13.05
N ILE A 81 1.25 -9.98 -12.89
CA ILE A 81 2.72 -10.01 -12.96
C ILE A 81 3.23 -9.82 -14.41
N GLU A 82 2.49 -10.26 -15.42
CA GLU A 82 2.78 -9.97 -16.82
C GLU A 82 2.61 -8.49 -17.14
N THR A 83 1.54 -7.85 -16.66
CA THR A 83 1.34 -6.40 -16.79
C THR A 83 2.51 -5.64 -16.17
N MET A 84 3.00 -6.08 -15.00
CA MET A 84 4.16 -5.48 -14.36
C MET A 84 5.44 -5.65 -15.19
N ALA A 85 5.60 -6.76 -15.90
CA ALA A 85 6.73 -6.96 -16.80
C ALA A 85 6.78 -5.91 -17.93
N GLU A 86 5.62 -5.47 -18.42
CA GLU A 86 5.48 -4.51 -19.50
C GLU A 86 5.58 -3.04 -19.05
N ILE A 87 5.48 -2.76 -17.76
CA ILE A 87 5.68 -1.41 -17.23
C ILE A 87 7.10 -0.91 -17.60
N PRO A 88 7.25 0.34 -18.08
CA PRO A 88 8.55 0.89 -18.40
C PRO A 88 9.54 0.83 -17.23
N PRO A 89 10.83 0.62 -17.49
CA PRO A 89 11.84 0.68 -16.44
C PRO A 89 11.89 2.05 -15.78
N LEU A 90 12.32 2.09 -14.52
CA LEU A 90 12.53 3.34 -13.81
C LEU A 90 13.64 4.15 -14.51
N GLU A 91 13.35 5.42 -14.80
CA GLU A 91 14.37 6.35 -15.27
C GLU A 91 15.47 6.51 -14.21
N ARG A 92 16.70 6.13 -14.57
CA ARG A 92 17.81 6.06 -13.61
C ARG A 92 18.61 7.36 -13.51
N GLU A 93 18.69 8.17 -14.57
CA GLU A 93 19.36 9.46 -14.57
C GLU A 93 18.30 10.56 -14.67
N VAL A 94 18.17 11.37 -13.63
CA VAL A 94 17.08 12.34 -13.47
C VAL A 94 17.46 13.71 -14.01
N GLY A 95 18.76 14.05 -13.95
CA GLY A 95 19.28 15.31 -14.43
C GLY A 95 20.80 15.33 -14.44
N ALA A 96 21.36 16.21 -15.27
CA ALA A 96 22.79 16.44 -15.35
C ALA A 96 23.06 17.94 -15.52
N TRP A 97 24.16 18.42 -14.90
CA TRP A 97 24.60 19.82 -15.00
C TRP A 97 26.12 19.92 -14.83
N THR A 98 26.68 21.07 -15.17
CA THR A 98 28.11 21.36 -14.96
C THR A 98 28.24 22.49 -13.93
N LEU A 99 29.08 22.29 -12.93
CA LEU A 99 29.42 23.31 -11.95
C LEU A 99 30.35 24.37 -12.56
N SER A 100 30.46 25.54 -11.93
CA SER A 100 31.26 26.66 -12.35
C SER A 100 32.75 26.31 -12.49
N ASN A 101 33.25 25.33 -11.74
CA ASN A 101 34.60 24.81 -11.78
C ASN A 101 34.83 23.68 -12.82
N GLY A 102 33.83 23.37 -13.66
CA GLY A 102 33.92 22.37 -14.71
C GLY A 102 33.58 20.93 -14.30
N LEU A 103 33.27 20.67 -13.04
CA LEU A 103 32.77 19.34 -12.62
C LEU A 103 31.42 19.05 -13.26
N ARG A 104 31.29 17.86 -13.88
CA ARG A 104 30.03 17.36 -14.42
C ARG A 104 29.33 16.53 -13.36
N VAL A 105 28.10 16.90 -13.03
CA VAL A 105 27.27 16.24 -12.02
C VAL A 105 26.07 15.59 -12.71
N SER A 106 25.75 14.34 -12.37
CA SER A 106 24.46 13.74 -12.70
C SER A 106 23.76 13.22 -11.44
N GLU A 107 22.47 13.48 -11.34
CA GLU A 107 21.61 12.92 -10.30
C GLU A 107 21.05 11.58 -10.76
N ARG A 108 21.22 10.56 -9.94
CA ARG A 108 20.83 9.18 -10.26
C ARG A 108 19.92 8.59 -9.19
N ARG A 109 19.00 7.72 -9.64
CA ARG A 109 18.22 6.82 -8.81
C ARG A 109 18.95 5.47 -8.75
N ILE A 110 19.34 5.06 -7.55
CA ILE A 110 19.94 3.74 -7.30
C ILE A 110 19.01 2.91 -6.42
N PRO A 111 19.04 1.56 -6.53
CA PRO A 111 18.25 0.69 -5.65
C PRO A 111 18.55 0.95 -4.18
N ILE A 112 17.56 0.74 -3.31
CA ILE A 112 17.72 0.75 -1.85
C ILE A 112 18.59 -0.45 -1.42
N GLY A 113 18.44 -1.57 -2.11
CA GLY A 113 19.08 -2.85 -1.82
C GLY A 113 18.06 -3.94 -1.52
N THR A 114 18.21 -4.65 -0.40
CA THR A 114 17.22 -5.64 0.02
C THR A 114 16.10 -4.96 0.81
N VAL A 115 14.86 -5.16 0.38
CA VAL A 115 13.67 -4.65 1.04
C VAL A 115 12.86 -5.80 1.63
N GLY A 116 12.54 -5.70 2.92
CA GLY A 116 11.65 -6.65 3.58
C GLY A 116 10.18 -6.31 3.28
N ALA A 117 9.32 -7.32 3.27
CA ALA A 117 7.88 -7.11 3.22
C ALA A 117 7.17 -8.08 4.16
N ASN A 118 6.39 -7.52 5.08
CA ASN A 118 5.52 -8.27 5.98
C ASN A 118 4.06 -8.02 5.63
N PHE A 119 3.30 -9.09 5.39
CA PHE A 119 1.89 -9.02 5.03
C PHE A 119 1.10 -10.20 5.61
N GLU A 120 -0.23 -10.08 5.66
CA GLU A 120 -1.10 -11.07 6.29
C GLU A 120 -2.19 -11.53 5.32
N ALA A 121 -2.51 -12.84 5.33
CA ALA A 121 -3.67 -13.48 4.69
C ALA A 121 -4.01 -13.01 3.25
N ARG A 122 -2.99 -12.66 2.46
CA ARG A 122 -3.14 -12.18 1.08
C ARG A 122 -2.03 -12.75 0.19
N PRO A 123 -2.21 -13.97 -0.39
CA PRO A 123 -1.16 -14.62 -1.18
C PRO A 123 -0.69 -13.80 -2.39
N ASN A 124 -1.60 -13.06 -3.04
CA ASN A 124 -1.31 -12.19 -4.18
C ASN A 124 -0.22 -11.16 -3.87
N VAL A 125 -0.17 -10.65 -2.64
CA VAL A 125 0.80 -9.63 -2.22
C VAL A 125 2.25 -10.09 -2.39
N ALA A 126 2.50 -11.41 -2.33
CA ALA A 126 3.84 -11.95 -2.56
C ALA A 126 4.36 -11.63 -3.97
N LEU A 127 3.53 -11.84 -5.00
CA LEU A 127 3.88 -11.52 -6.40
C LEU A 127 3.91 -10.01 -6.65
N ASP A 128 2.95 -9.27 -6.10
CA ASP A 128 2.83 -7.82 -6.27
C ASP A 128 4.07 -7.12 -5.72
N VAL A 129 4.40 -7.40 -4.46
CA VAL A 129 5.54 -6.75 -3.79
C VAL A 129 6.87 -7.21 -4.41
N ALA A 130 7.07 -8.52 -4.63
CA ALA A 130 8.29 -9.00 -5.25
C ALA A 130 8.49 -8.41 -6.65
N GLY A 131 7.43 -8.34 -7.46
CA GLY A 131 7.47 -7.74 -8.79
C GLY A 131 7.86 -6.26 -8.77
N GLN A 132 7.25 -5.47 -7.88
CA GLN A 132 7.57 -4.04 -7.71
C GLN A 132 9.01 -3.82 -7.24
N LEU A 133 9.48 -4.62 -6.28
CA LEU A 133 10.85 -4.56 -5.78
C LEU A 133 11.87 -4.90 -6.88
N LEU A 134 11.63 -6.00 -7.60
CA LEU A 134 12.49 -6.38 -8.73
C LEU A 134 12.47 -5.32 -9.83
N LYS A 135 11.32 -4.74 -10.15
CA LYS A 135 11.18 -3.69 -11.17
C LYS A 135 11.96 -2.41 -10.82
N SER A 136 12.13 -2.12 -9.54
CA SER A 136 13.02 -1.04 -9.05
C SER A 136 14.48 -1.48 -8.87
N LEU A 137 14.84 -2.72 -9.27
CA LEU A 137 16.13 -3.39 -9.08
C LEU A 137 16.50 -3.59 -7.61
N ASN A 138 15.52 -3.61 -6.71
CA ASN A 138 15.67 -4.07 -5.36
C ASN A 138 15.48 -5.58 -5.27
N THR A 139 16.05 -6.20 -4.26
CA THR A 139 15.76 -7.58 -3.89
C THR A 139 14.73 -7.62 -2.76
N ALA A 140 14.12 -8.76 -2.54
CA ALA A 140 13.05 -8.92 -1.58
C ALA A 140 13.35 -9.98 -0.51
N VAL A 141 12.91 -9.75 0.74
CA VAL A 141 12.71 -10.79 1.73
C VAL A 141 11.26 -10.72 2.19
N LEU A 142 10.48 -11.71 1.79
CA LEU A 142 9.04 -11.77 2.05
C LEU A 142 8.78 -12.51 3.38
N ARG A 143 7.79 -12.05 4.11
CA ARG A 143 7.24 -12.72 5.28
C ARG A 143 5.73 -12.59 5.28
N THR A 144 5.05 -13.71 5.42
CA THR A 144 3.59 -13.74 5.60
C THR A 144 3.21 -14.37 6.94
N GLY A 145 1.99 -14.10 7.40
CA GLY A 145 1.40 -14.81 8.53
C GLY A 145 1.14 -16.29 8.19
N GLY A 146 0.93 -17.11 9.21
CA GLY A 146 0.69 -18.55 9.05
C GLY A 146 -0.51 -18.90 8.16
N ALA A 147 -1.47 -17.99 8.04
CA ALA A 147 -2.67 -18.19 7.23
C ALA A 147 -2.42 -18.29 5.71
N ALA A 148 -1.29 -17.77 5.21
CA ALA A 148 -0.99 -17.78 3.76
C ALA A 148 0.39 -18.40 3.48
N LEU A 149 1.01 -19.06 4.44
CA LEU A 149 2.41 -19.49 4.32
C LEU A 149 2.61 -20.59 3.27
N ALA A 150 1.71 -21.56 3.16
CA ALA A 150 1.83 -22.63 2.17
C ALA A 150 1.71 -22.06 0.75
N THR A 151 0.70 -21.23 0.50
CA THR A 151 0.50 -20.60 -0.82
C THR A 151 1.68 -19.70 -1.20
N VAL A 152 2.15 -18.85 -0.29
CA VAL A 152 3.28 -17.95 -0.56
C VAL A 152 4.56 -18.76 -0.79
N THR A 153 4.76 -19.89 -0.09
CA THR A 153 5.88 -20.78 -0.33
C THR A 153 5.84 -21.34 -1.74
N ALA A 154 4.69 -21.83 -2.20
CA ALA A 154 4.52 -22.31 -3.58
C ALA A 154 4.81 -21.19 -4.61
N LEU A 155 4.28 -19.97 -4.40
CA LEU A 155 4.54 -18.83 -5.28
C LEU A 155 6.02 -18.43 -5.34
N VAL A 156 6.76 -18.53 -4.25
CA VAL A 156 8.20 -18.21 -4.23
C VAL A 156 9.02 -19.35 -4.84
N ASP A 157 8.78 -20.60 -4.44
CA ASP A 157 9.65 -21.72 -4.80
C ASP A 157 9.35 -22.29 -6.18
N ASP A 158 8.08 -22.35 -6.60
CA ASP A 158 7.68 -22.95 -7.85
C ASP A 158 7.46 -21.92 -8.98
N VAL A 159 7.39 -20.61 -8.64
CA VAL A 159 7.17 -19.54 -9.62
C VAL A 159 8.33 -18.54 -9.64
N LEU A 160 8.52 -17.73 -8.58
CA LEU A 160 9.45 -16.60 -8.62
C LEU A 160 10.91 -17.05 -8.77
N ARG A 161 11.39 -17.97 -7.93
CA ARG A 161 12.78 -18.44 -7.98
C ARG A 161 13.12 -19.16 -9.28
N PRO A 162 12.28 -20.07 -9.82
CA PRO A 162 12.51 -20.67 -11.13
C PRO A 162 12.49 -19.67 -12.28
N ALA A 163 11.59 -18.67 -12.24
CA ALA A 163 11.52 -17.61 -13.24
C ALA A 163 12.80 -16.77 -13.27
N LEU A 164 13.31 -16.40 -12.09
CA LEU A 164 14.59 -15.69 -11.93
C LEU A 164 15.76 -16.52 -12.51
N GLY A 165 15.89 -17.77 -12.09
CA GLY A 165 16.95 -18.67 -12.56
C GLY A 165 16.93 -18.85 -14.07
N ALA A 166 15.75 -19.08 -14.67
CA ALA A 166 15.59 -19.23 -16.12
C ALA A 166 15.86 -17.93 -16.91
N SER A 167 15.89 -16.79 -16.23
CA SER A 167 16.24 -15.47 -16.80
C SER A 167 17.70 -15.05 -16.52
N GLY A 168 18.51 -15.97 -15.97
CA GLY A 168 19.92 -15.72 -15.63
C GLY A 168 20.10 -14.80 -14.44
N LEU A 169 19.10 -14.73 -13.57
CA LEU A 169 19.15 -14.00 -12.29
C LEU A 169 19.30 -14.98 -11.12
N PRO A 170 20.00 -14.59 -10.05
CA PRO A 170 20.06 -15.42 -8.84
C PRO A 170 18.68 -15.65 -8.23
N PRO A 171 18.24 -16.92 -8.02
CA PRO A 171 16.96 -17.22 -7.38
C PRO A 171 16.81 -16.58 -5.98
N GLY A 172 17.93 -16.38 -5.27
CA GLY A 172 17.97 -15.72 -3.97
C GLY A 172 17.60 -14.22 -3.99
N ALA A 173 17.40 -13.61 -5.18
CA ALA A 173 16.90 -12.23 -5.25
C ALA A 173 15.52 -12.07 -4.58
N VAL A 174 14.78 -13.18 -4.39
CA VAL A 174 13.54 -13.24 -3.59
C VAL A 174 13.71 -14.28 -2.50
N GLY A 175 13.93 -13.80 -1.27
CA GLY A 175 13.95 -14.59 -0.04
C GLY A 175 12.56 -14.74 0.58
N LEU A 176 12.38 -15.78 1.40
CA LEU A 176 11.14 -16.02 2.13
C LEU A 176 11.43 -16.49 3.57
N VAL A 177 10.83 -15.82 4.54
CA VAL A 177 10.81 -16.27 5.95
C VAL A 177 9.80 -17.42 6.08
N ARG A 178 10.32 -18.66 6.26
CA ARG A 178 9.50 -19.88 6.30
C ARG A 178 9.02 -20.21 7.73
N SER A 179 8.49 -19.21 8.41
CA SER A 179 7.97 -19.38 9.76
C SER A 179 6.67 -18.61 9.95
N ALA A 180 5.68 -19.30 10.52
CA ALA A 180 4.42 -18.69 10.95
C ALA A 180 4.59 -17.85 12.24
N ASP A 181 5.71 -17.98 12.94
CA ASP A 181 5.95 -17.31 14.21
C ASP A 181 5.99 -15.78 14.03
N ARG A 182 5.36 -15.07 14.96
CA ARG A 182 5.40 -13.60 15.03
C ARG A 182 6.83 -13.08 15.23
N GLU A 183 7.71 -13.87 15.84
CA GLU A 183 9.11 -13.52 15.98
C GLU A 183 9.80 -13.32 14.62
N GLY A 184 9.39 -14.04 13.56
CA GLY A 184 9.87 -13.80 12.20
C GLY A 184 9.63 -12.37 11.70
N ALA A 185 8.48 -11.77 12.03
CA ALA A 185 8.21 -10.38 11.68
C ALA A 185 9.08 -9.40 12.49
N ARG A 186 9.29 -9.68 13.77
CA ARG A 186 10.16 -8.86 14.65
C ARG A 186 11.62 -8.89 14.19
N LEU A 187 12.11 -10.06 13.82
CA LEU A 187 13.46 -10.22 13.27
C LEU A 187 13.63 -9.52 11.94
N LEU A 188 12.64 -9.62 11.04
CA LEU A 188 12.67 -8.95 9.73
C LEU A 188 12.88 -7.43 9.85
N VAL A 189 12.28 -6.79 10.86
CA VAL A 189 12.41 -5.35 11.12
C VAL A 189 13.60 -4.98 12.01
N SER A 190 14.49 -5.94 12.31
CA SER A 190 15.61 -5.74 13.25
C SER A 190 16.99 -5.95 12.62
N LEU A 191 17.09 -5.98 11.28
CA LEU A 191 18.32 -6.26 10.53
C LEU A 191 18.75 -5.09 9.63
N PRO A 192 19.04 -3.88 10.16
CA PRO A 192 19.22 -2.66 9.37
C PRO A 192 20.36 -2.72 8.35
N ARG A 193 21.37 -3.56 8.57
CA ARG A 193 22.50 -3.74 7.62
C ARG A 193 22.15 -4.62 6.42
N LEU A 194 21.19 -5.52 6.57
CA LEU A 194 20.77 -6.46 5.53
C LEU A 194 19.45 -6.01 4.90
N ILE A 195 18.53 -5.48 5.72
CA ILE A 195 17.17 -5.06 5.31
C ILE A 195 16.94 -3.63 5.84
N PRO A 196 17.39 -2.60 5.12
CA PRO A 196 17.29 -1.21 5.58
C PRO A 196 15.89 -0.63 5.54
N LEU A 197 14.99 -1.24 4.76
CA LEU A 197 13.59 -0.83 4.59
C LEU A 197 12.67 -2.04 4.66
N VAL A 198 11.54 -1.91 5.36
CA VAL A 198 10.49 -2.93 5.39
C VAL A 198 9.13 -2.30 5.07
N ILE A 199 8.40 -2.94 4.15
CA ILE A 199 7.02 -2.63 3.83
C ILE A 199 6.13 -3.43 4.78
N LEU A 200 5.25 -2.75 5.51
CA LEU A 200 4.35 -3.34 6.49
C LEU A 200 2.90 -3.24 6.00
N ARG A 201 2.25 -4.39 5.82
CA ARG A 201 0.83 -4.52 5.46
C ARG A 201 0.13 -5.48 6.43
N GLY A 202 -0.71 -4.97 7.29
CA GLY A 202 -1.41 -5.76 8.30
C GLY A 202 -2.41 -4.91 9.07
N SER A 203 -2.91 -5.43 10.20
CA SER A 203 -3.78 -4.66 11.09
C SER A 203 -3.03 -3.45 11.67
N GLY A 204 -3.75 -2.36 11.95
CA GLY A 204 -3.19 -1.10 12.44
C GLY A 204 -2.29 -1.29 13.66
N GLU A 205 -2.75 -2.05 14.66
CA GLU A 205 -2.00 -2.31 15.90
C GLU A 205 -0.70 -3.07 15.65
N THR A 206 -0.76 -4.18 14.89
CA THR A 206 0.43 -4.99 14.55
C THR A 206 1.42 -4.17 13.74
N THR A 207 0.94 -3.42 12.75
CA THR A 207 1.77 -2.57 11.89
C THR A 207 2.45 -1.47 12.70
N ALA A 208 1.73 -0.79 13.60
CA ALA A 208 2.29 0.24 14.47
C ALA A 208 3.34 -0.32 15.45
N ALA A 209 3.12 -1.51 16.01
CA ALA A 209 4.09 -2.16 16.90
C ALA A 209 5.37 -2.54 16.17
N LEU A 210 5.28 -3.10 14.95
CA LEU A 210 6.44 -3.43 14.12
C LEU A 210 7.17 -2.17 13.64
N ALA A 211 6.47 -1.10 13.30
CA ALA A 211 7.09 0.17 12.90
C ALA A 211 7.89 0.80 14.05
N ARG A 212 7.39 0.74 15.28
CA ARG A 212 8.15 1.18 16.47
C ARG A 212 9.43 0.36 16.67
N LEU A 213 9.32 -0.96 16.62
CA LEU A 213 10.48 -1.85 16.75
C LEU A 213 11.51 -1.61 15.64
N ALA A 214 11.07 -1.42 14.42
CA ALA A 214 11.91 -1.07 13.28
C ALA A 214 12.69 0.23 13.53
N ALA A 215 12.02 1.28 14.00
CA ALA A 215 12.65 2.56 14.31
C ALA A 215 13.71 2.43 15.41
N GLU A 216 13.44 1.66 16.47
CA GLU A 216 14.39 1.37 17.55
C GLU A 216 15.62 0.61 17.02
N SER A 217 15.43 -0.24 16.02
CA SER A 217 16.50 -1.04 15.40
C SER A 217 17.25 -0.30 14.27
N GLY A 218 16.80 0.88 13.87
CA GLY A 218 17.35 1.64 12.75
C GLY A 218 16.89 1.18 11.37
N VAL A 219 15.82 0.40 11.28
CA VAL A 219 15.15 0.01 10.04
C VAL A 219 14.05 1.03 9.71
N ARG A 220 13.97 1.46 8.46
CA ARG A 220 12.86 2.30 7.98
C ARG A 220 11.66 1.46 7.60
N THR A 221 10.48 2.02 7.73
CA THR A 221 9.24 1.35 7.31
C THR A 221 8.39 2.22 6.41
N LEU A 222 7.71 1.56 5.47
CA LEU A 222 6.56 2.11 4.74
C LEU A 222 5.35 1.32 5.25
N ALA A 223 4.47 2.00 5.98
CA ALA A 223 3.44 1.33 6.75
C ALA A 223 2.05 1.86 6.40
N HIS A 224 1.13 0.94 6.13
CA HIS A 224 -0.29 1.21 6.06
C HIS A 224 -0.93 0.73 7.37
N ALA A 225 -1.03 1.62 8.34
CA ALA A 225 -1.58 1.28 9.65
C ALA A 225 -3.08 1.58 9.75
N GLU A 226 -3.52 2.67 9.13
CA GLU A 226 -4.90 3.15 9.20
C GLU A 226 -5.33 3.72 7.85
N GLY A 227 -6.63 3.63 7.54
CA GLY A 227 -7.26 4.14 6.34
C GLY A 227 -8.41 5.09 6.65
N GLY A 228 -9.39 5.13 5.77
CA GLY A 228 -10.61 5.94 5.87
C GLY A 228 -10.59 7.16 4.97
N GLY A 229 -11.55 7.23 4.04
CA GLY A 229 -11.79 8.41 3.20
C GLY A 229 -12.65 9.43 3.92
N VAL A 230 -12.38 10.71 3.69
CA VAL A 230 -13.20 11.84 4.13
C VAL A 230 -13.91 12.46 2.94
N LEU A 231 -15.18 12.78 3.06
CA LEU A 231 -15.92 13.58 2.10
C LEU A 231 -16.43 14.85 2.81
N TYR A 232 -15.93 15.99 2.40
CA TYR A 232 -16.43 17.28 2.88
C TYR A 232 -17.43 17.85 1.88
N VAL A 233 -18.63 18.14 2.38
CA VAL A 233 -19.71 18.79 1.64
C VAL A 233 -19.73 20.25 2.05
N HIS A 234 -19.26 21.13 1.16
CA HIS A 234 -19.20 22.58 1.35
C HIS A 234 -20.58 23.22 1.18
N GLY A 235 -20.83 24.37 1.79
CA GLY A 235 -22.10 25.12 1.67
C GLY A 235 -22.55 25.44 0.24
N SER A 236 -21.62 25.48 -0.73
CA SER A 236 -21.94 25.64 -2.16
C SER A 236 -22.17 24.33 -2.92
N ALA A 237 -22.19 23.18 -2.24
CA ALA A 237 -22.24 21.89 -2.91
C ALA A 237 -23.57 21.66 -3.64
N SER A 238 -23.51 21.05 -4.82
CA SER A 238 -24.70 20.42 -5.41
C SER A 238 -25.09 19.19 -4.60
N HIS A 239 -26.33 19.13 -4.11
CA HIS A 239 -26.84 18.00 -3.36
C HIS A 239 -26.77 16.69 -4.16
N GLU A 240 -27.10 16.74 -5.45
CA GLU A 240 -27.02 15.59 -6.35
C GLU A 240 -25.61 15.03 -6.42
N LYS A 241 -24.59 15.90 -6.60
CA LYS A 241 -23.19 15.48 -6.65
C LYS A 241 -22.70 14.94 -5.31
N ALA A 242 -23.10 15.55 -4.20
CA ALA A 242 -22.70 15.11 -2.88
C ALA A 242 -23.22 13.70 -2.58
N LEU A 243 -24.50 13.44 -2.86
CA LEU A 243 -25.09 12.11 -2.70
C LEU A 243 -24.45 11.07 -3.63
N ALA A 244 -24.27 11.40 -4.91
CA ALA A 244 -23.65 10.51 -5.88
C ALA A 244 -22.21 10.14 -5.48
N LEU A 245 -21.42 11.10 -4.98
CA LEU A 245 -20.04 10.84 -4.53
C LEU A 245 -19.99 10.07 -3.20
N ALA A 246 -20.92 10.33 -2.27
CA ALA A 246 -21.06 9.54 -1.05
C ALA A 246 -21.38 8.08 -1.39
N GLU A 247 -22.34 7.86 -2.29
CA GLU A 247 -22.71 6.53 -2.77
C GLU A 247 -21.54 5.82 -3.45
N ALA A 248 -20.88 6.46 -4.42
CA ALA A 248 -19.73 5.91 -5.13
C ALA A 248 -18.55 5.60 -4.20
N SER A 249 -18.44 6.29 -3.07
CA SER A 249 -17.41 6.07 -2.05
C SER A 249 -17.74 4.91 -1.09
N LEU A 250 -18.91 4.28 -1.23
CA LEU A 250 -19.41 3.18 -0.39
C LEU A 250 -19.70 1.90 -1.20
N ASP A 251 -19.20 1.80 -2.43
CA ASP A 251 -19.36 0.63 -3.31
C ASP A 251 -18.79 -0.67 -2.70
N ARG A 252 -17.79 -0.54 -1.81
CA ARG A 252 -17.14 -1.65 -1.11
C ARG A 252 -16.74 -1.25 0.31
N LEU A 253 -17.30 -1.92 1.32
CA LEU A 253 -17.12 -1.52 2.72
C LEU A 253 -15.80 -1.98 3.36
N GLY A 254 -15.27 -3.13 2.99
CA GLY A 254 -14.06 -3.71 3.59
C GLY A 254 -12.74 -3.18 3.00
N VAL A 255 -12.69 -1.93 2.52
CA VAL A 255 -11.48 -1.32 1.94
C VAL A 255 -11.16 0.01 2.61
N CYS A 256 -9.84 0.28 2.74
CA CYS A 256 -9.34 1.43 3.47
C CYS A 256 -9.66 2.80 2.84
N ASN A 257 -9.91 2.86 1.53
CA ASN A 257 -10.17 4.10 0.78
C ASN A 257 -11.66 4.42 0.60
N ARG A 258 -12.57 3.68 1.27
CA ARG A 258 -14.00 3.98 1.26
C ARG A 258 -14.32 5.26 2.04
N LEU A 259 -15.52 5.80 1.85
CA LEU A 259 -16.05 6.85 2.72
C LEU A 259 -16.15 6.33 4.17
N ASN A 260 -15.46 7.01 5.05
CA ASN A 260 -15.39 6.71 6.47
C ASN A 260 -16.00 7.82 7.33
N LEU A 261 -15.78 9.08 6.89
CA LEU A 261 -16.23 10.29 7.56
C LEU A 261 -16.82 11.28 6.54
N ALA A 262 -18.09 11.59 6.68
CA ALA A 262 -18.76 12.68 5.99
C ALA A 262 -18.72 13.93 6.88
N LEU A 263 -18.06 14.99 6.44
CA LEU A 263 -18.09 16.31 7.04
C LEU A 263 -19.07 17.17 6.25
N VAL A 264 -20.07 17.74 6.91
CA VAL A 264 -21.07 18.59 6.26
C VAL A 264 -20.96 20.00 6.83
N ASP A 265 -20.80 20.97 5.93
CA ASP A 265 -20.85 22.37 6.31
C ASP A 265 -22.23 22.72 6.90
N ARG A 266 -22.26 23.54 7.95
CA ARG A 266 -23.55 24.00 8.49
C ARG A 266 -24.43 24.70 7.48
N ASP A 267 -23.83 25.38 6.49
CA ASP A 267 -24.55 25.99 5.38
C ASP A 267 -25.15 24.96 4.38
N ALA A 268 -24.81 23.67 4.53
CA ALA A 268 -25.37 22.55 3.79
C ALA A 268 -26.08 21.52 4.71
N GLU A 269 -26.43 21.91 5.94
CA GLU A 269 -27.04 21.02 6.94
C GLU A 269 -28.37 20.40 6.44
N ASP A 270 -29.08 21.06 5.56
CA ASP A 270 -30.29 20.57 4.92
C ASP A 270 -30.10 19.31 4.06
N LEU A 271 -28.83 18.96 3.71
CA LEU A 271 -28.49 17.71 3.05
C LEU A 271 -28.37 16.50 4.01
N VAL A 272 -28.18 16.73 5.32
CA VAL A 272 -27.99 15.66 6.30
C VAL A 272 -29.07 14.59 6.24
N PRO A 273 -30.39 14.91 6.19
CA PRO A 273 -31.43 13.90 6.10
C PRO A 273 -31.31 12.98 4.87
N ALA A 274 -30.88 13.53 3.73
CA ALA A 274 -30.70 12.74 2.51
C ALA A 274 -29.44 11.84 2.58
N LEU A 275 -28.37 12.28 3.21
CA LEU A 275 -27.20 11.44 3.49
C LEU A 275 -27.53 10.31 4.44
N LEU A 276 -28.28 10.57 5.52
CA LEU A 276 -28.72 9.54 6.45
C LEU A 276 -29.58 8.48 5.75
N ALA A 277 -30.52 8.91 4.90
CA ALA A 277 -31.35 7.99 4.11
C ALA A 277 -30.51 7.12 3.15
N LEU A 278 -29.52 7.71 2.49
CA LEU A 278 -28.57 6.98 1.64
C LEU A 278 -27.78 5.94 2.44
N PHE A 279 -27.26 6.31 3.60
CA PHE A 279 -26.48 5.40 4.44
C PHE A 279 -27.35 4.25 4.99
N GLU A 280 -28.58 4.53 5.38
CA GLU A 280 -29.56 3.51 5.80
C GLU A 280 -29.90 2.55 4.64
N GLU A 281 -30.12 3.07 3.42
CA GLU A 281 -30.36 2.25 2.22
C GLU A 281 -29.17 1.31 1.93
N LYS A 282 -27.95 1.75 2.19
CA LYS A 282 -26.72 0.93 2.08
C LYS A 282 -26.52 -0.02 3.26
N GLY A 283 -27.43 -0.04 4.24
CA GLY A 283 -27.34 -0.88 5.44
C GLY A 283 -26.25 -0.45 6.42
N LEU A 284 -25.91 0.83 6.45
CA LEU A 284 -24.87 1.37 7.33
C LEU A 284 -25.46 1.87 8.65
N GLU A 285 -24.75 1.61 9.74
CA GLU A 285 -24.97 2.27 11.03
C GLU A 285 -24.28 3.64 10.99
N VAL A 286 -25.07 4.71 11.07
CA VAL A 286 -24.53 6.07 11.07
C VAL A 286 -24.22 6.51 12.50
N ARG A 287 -23.01 7.02 12.72
CA ARG A 287 -22.54 7.56 13.98
C ARG A 287 -22.16 9.03 13.84
N GLY A 288 -22.47 9.84 14.82
CA GLY A 288 -22.18 11.27 14.76
C GLY A 288 -22.93 12.09 15.82
N ASP A 289 -22.83 13.40 15.66
CA ASP A 289 -23.48 14.41 16.51
C ASP A 289 -24.66 15.11 15.81
N VAL A 290 -25.24 14.45 14.81
CA VAL A 290 -26.41 14.93 14.08
C VAL A 290 -27.66 14.14 14.49
N ASP A 291 -28.83 14.80 14.37
CA ASP A 291 -30.10 14.15 14.65
C ASP A 291 -30.32 12.94 13.72
N GLY A 292 -30.63 11.80 14.28
CA GLY A 292 -30.81 10.54 13.54
C GLY A 292 -29.58 9.63 13.49
N ALA A 293 -28.39 10.09 13.93
CA ALA A 293 -27.21 9.27 14.08
C ALA A 293 -27.06 8.69 15.49
N ALA A 294 -26.43 7.53 15.62
CA ALA A 294 -26.03 7.00 16.92
C ALA A 294 -24.84 7.83 17.49
N PRO A 295 -24.73 7.98 18.82
CA PRO A 295 -23.61 8.70 19.42
C PRO A 295 -22.26 8.10 19.06
N LEU A 296 -21.23 8.95 18.93
CA LEU A 296 -19.84 8.54 18.75
C LEU A 296 -19.32 7.82 19.99
N ASP A 297 -18.78 6.63 19.79
CA ASP A 297 -18.10 5.83 20.82
C ASP A 297 -16.64 5.48 20.38
N ARG A 298 -16.21 6.04 19.29
CA ARG A 298 -14.86 5.99 18.74
C ARG A 298 -14.41 7.41 18.35
N PRO A 299 -13.09 7.64 18.16
CA PRO A 299 -12.60 8.89 17.59
C PRO A 299 -13.26 9.20 16.24
N LEU A 300 -13.46 10.47 15.93
CA LEU A 300 -14.18 10.94 14.74
C LEU A 300 -13.64 10.30 13.44
N GLY A 301 -12.33 10.16 13.33
CA GLY A 301 -11.67 9.55 12.15
C GLY A 301 -11.41 8.04 12.27
N HIS A 302 -12.07 7.33 13.21
CA HIS A 302 -11.91 5.89 13.35
C HIS A 302 -12.17 5.16 12.02
N GLU A 303 -11.29 4.25 11.61
CA GLU A 303 -11.42 3.48 10.38
C GLU A 303 -12.36 2.29 10.57
N TRP A 304 -13.60 2.44 10.15
CA TRP A 304 -14.61 1.38 10.25
C TRP A 304 -14.30 0.16 9.37
N ALA A 305 -13.59 0.33 8.26
CA ALA A 305 -13.19 -0.78 7.39
C ALA A 305 -12.24 -1.77 8.06
N SER A 306 -11.51 -1.34 9.08
CA SER A 306 -10.59 -2.18 9.87
C SER A 306 -11.21 -2.75 11.14
N ASP A 307 -12.46 -2.39 11.46
CA ASP A 307 -13.22 -2.91 12.60
C ASP A 307 -14.18 -4.01 12.12
N PRO A 308 -13.84 -5.31 12.29
CA PRO A 308 -14.61 -6.41 11.71
C PRO A 308 -16.06 -6.50 12.21
N GLU A 309 -16.30 -6.03 13.44
CA GLU A 309 -17.65 -6.06 14.05
C GLU A 309 -18.51 -4.89 13.56
N ARG A 310 -17.89 -3.83 13.04
CA ARG A 310 -18.53 -2.56 12.70
C ARG A 310 -18.17 -2.06 11.30
N VAL A 311 -17.77 -2.95 10.41
CA VAL A 311 -17.44 -2.60 9.02
C VAL A 311 -18.57 -1.88 8.30
N SER A 312 -19.81 -2.14 8.70
CA SER A 312 -21.03 -1.47 8.19
C SER A 312 -21.34 -0.16 8.92
N SER A 313 -20.34 0.57 9.42
CA SER A 313 -20.54 1.88 10.03
C SER A 313 -19.97 3.01 9.16
N VAL A 314 -20.48 4.22 9.31
CA VAL A 314 -19.98 5.47 8.74
C VAL A 314 -20.16 6.59 9.76
N THR A 315 -19.21 7.55 9.76
CA THR A 315 -19.32 8.73 10.62
C THR A 315 -19.82 9.93 9.84
N ILE A 316 -20.67 10.75 10.45
CA ILE A 316 -21.12 12.05 9.95
C ILE A 316 -20.93 13.11 11.03
N ALA A 317 -20.44 14.30 10.65
CA ALA A 317 -20.28 15.42 11.56
C ALA A 317 -20.54 16.75 10.85
N LEU A 318 -21.11 17.72 11.58
CA LEU A 318 -21.21 19.11 11.11
C LEU A 318 -19.90 19.84 11.40
N VAL A 319 -19.55 20.78 10.52
CA VAL A 319 -18.37 21.65 10.65
C VAL A 319 -18.73 23.10 10.37
N ASP A 320 -18.03 24.02 11.04
CA ASP A 320 -18.19 25.46 10.86
C ASP A 320 -17.27 25.95 9.71
N GLY A 321 -17.58 25.47 8.49
CA GLY A 321 -16.90 25.87 7.27
C GLY A 321 -15.62 25.11 6.92
N LEU A 322 -14.98 25.58 5.86
CA LEU A 322 -13.86 24.92 5.18
C LEU A 322 -12.63 24.73 6.09
N ASP A 323 -12.26 25.73 6.87
CA ASP A 323 -11.04 25.66 7.70
C ASP A 323 -11.16 24.60 8.81
N GLU A 324 -12.36 24.44 9.38
CA GLU A 324 -12.60 23.39 10.36
C GLU A 324 -12.59 22.03 9.68
N ALA A 325 -13.23 21.87 8.51
CA ALA A 325 -13.21 20.63 7.74
C ALA A 325 -11.77 20.18 7.42
N VAL A 326 -10.91 21.11 6.97
CA VAL A 326 -9.49 20.87 6.71
C VAL A 326 -8.75 20.49 8.00
N SER A 327 -9.04 21.18 9.11
CA SER A 327 -8.44 20.88 10.42
C SER A 327 -8.78 19.46 10.88
N VAL A 328 -10.06 19.06 10.78
CA VAL A 328 -10.52 17.72 11.12
C VAL A 328 -9.86 16.69 10.23
N ALA A 329 -9.89 16.86 8.91
CA ALA A 329 -9.29 15.95 7.96
C ALA A 329 -7.78 15.75 8.19
N ASN A 330 -7.06 16.82 8.54
CA ASN A 330 -5.62 16.77 8.78
C ASN A 330 -5.20 16.20 10.15
N ARG A 331 -6.04 16.34 11.19
CA ARG A 331 -5.62 16.07 12.58
C ARG A 331 -6.35 14.92 13.24
N GLN A 332 -7.54 14.59 12.76
CA GLN A 332 -8.40 13.61 13.40
C GLN A 332 -8.63 12.34 12.55
N THR A 333 -7.98 12.25 11.37
CA THR A 333 -8.05 11.10 10.49
C THR A 333 -6.65 10.56 10.18
N SER A 334 -6.58 9.40 9.53
CA SER A 334 -5.31 8.81 9.07
C SER A 334 -4.58 9.67 8.04
N GLY A 335 -5.30 10.58 7.36
CA GLY A 335 -4.79 11.33 6.23
C GLY A 335 -4.63 10.48 4.96
N LEU A 336 -5.38 9.39 4.82
CA LEU A 336 -5.32 8.57 3.60
C LEU A 336 -5.86 9.34 2.40
N ALA A 337 -7.08 9.86 2.49
CA ALA A 337 -7.70 10.58 1.39
C ALA A 337 -8.80 11.50 1.90
N ALA A 338 -8.95 12.67 1.27
CA ALA A 338 -10.09 13.53 1.50
C ALA A 338 -10.57 14.18 0.20
N GLY A 339 -11.89 14.25 0.04
CA GLY A 339 -12.54 14.91 -1.09
C GLY A 339 -13.41 16.06 -0.63
N ILE A 340 -13.55 17.07 -1.48
CA ILE A 340 -14.50 18.17 -1.33
C ILE A 340 -15.54 18.13 -2.44
N VAL A 341 -16.79 18.41 -2.07
CA VAL A 341 -17.87 18.73 -3.01
C VAL A 341 -18.19 20.21 -2.84
N ALA A 342 -17.88 21.01 -3.84
CA ALA A 342 -18.10 22.45 -3.84
C ALA A 342 -18.26 22.95 -5.27
N GLU A 343 -19.26 23.81 -5.51
CA GLU A 343 -19.40 24.55 -6.78
C GLU A 343 -18.55 25.85 -6.75
N ASP A 344 -18.10 26.27 -5.57
CA ASP A 344 -17.13 27.34 -5.39
C ASP A 344 -15.71 26.82 -5.65
N GLU A 345 -15.13 27.21 -6.78
CA GLU A 345 -13.78 26.83 -7.20
C GLU A 345 -12.70 27.34 -6.22
N ALA A 346 -12.87 28.51 -5.64
CA ALA A 346 -11.91 29.07 -4.69
C ALA A 346 -11.88 28.23 -3.39
N ALA A 347 -13.06 27.82 -2.90
CA ALA A 347 -13.15 26.92 -1.76
C ALA A 347 -12.55 25.55 -2.07
N ALA A 348 -12.82 25.00 -3.25
CA ALA A 348 -12.25 23.73 -3.68
C ALA A 348 -10.72 23.78 -3.75
N GLN A 349 -10.16 24.83 -4.38
CA GLN A 349 -8.70 25.00 -4.46
C GLN A 349 -8.07 25.19 -3.09
N HIS A 350 -8.69 25.98 -2.21
CA HIS A 350 -8.21 26.13 -0.83
C HIS A 350 -8.16 24.80 -0.08
N PHE A 351 -9.19 23.95 -0.25
CA PHE A 351 -9.20 22.60 0.34
C PHE A 351 -8.05 21.74 -0.20
N LEU A 352 -7.86 21.71 -1.52
CA LEU A 352 -6.81 20.93 -2.18
C LEU A 352 -5.41 21.36 -1.70
N ASP A 353 -5.18 22.67 -1.53
CA ASP A 353 -3.89 23.23 -1.10
C ASP A 353 -3.64 23.04 0.40
N SER A 354 -4.69 22.98 1.21
CA SER A 354 -4.61 22.94 2.67
C SER A 354 -4.66 21.55 3.26
N TYR A 355 -5.25 20.57 2.55
CA TYR A 355 -5.24 19.18 3.00
C TYR A 355 -3.84 18.57 2.83
N ARG A 356 -3.35 17.90 3.87
CA ARG A 356 -1.99 17.35 3.95
C ARG A 356 -1.94 15.83 3.92
N GLY A 357 -3.05 15.18 3.59
CA GLY A 357 -3.12 13.74 3.42
C GLY A 357 -2.45 13.24 2.14
N THR A 358 -2.64 11.95 1.85
CA THR A 358 -1.97 11.30 0.71
C THR A 358 -2.61 11.63 -0.64
N ALA A 359 -3.94 11.85 -0.67
CA ALA A 359 -4.67 12.21 -1.88
C ALA A 359 -5.81 13.19 -1.56
N ALA A 360 -5.85 14.30 -2.29
CA ALA A 360 -6.90 15.31 -2.23
C ALA A 360 -7.75 15.28 -3.49
N PHE A 361 -9.06 15.32 -3.35
CA PHE A 361 -10.01 15.20 -4.45
C PHE A 361 -11.00 16.37 -4.49
N TRP A 362 -11.33 16.83 -5.68
CA TRP A 362 -12.45 17.71 -5.93
C TRP A 362 -13.40 17.04 -6.90
N HIS A 363 -14.68 16.89 -6.50
CA HIS A 363 -15.70 16.20 -7.29
C HIS A 363 -15.30 14.76 -7.72
N ALA A 364 -14.52 14.07 -6.89
CA ALA A 364 -14.14 12.68 -7.14
C ALA A 364 -14.18 11.87 -5.83
N THR A 365 -14.46 10.58 -5.96
CA THR A 365 -14.50 9.65 -4.83
C THR A 365 -13.10 9.32 -4.31
N THR A 366 -12.96 9.18 -2.99
CA THR A 366 -11.72 8.73 -2.34
C THR A 366 -11.30 7.31 -2.75
N ARG A 367 -12.21 6.54 -3.39
CA ARG A 367 -11.95 5.20 -3.92
C ARG A 367 -10.83 5.16 -4.96
N PHE A 368 -10.54 6.28 -5.62
CA PHE A 368 -9.39 6.41 -6.51
C PHE A 368 -8.03 6.40 -5.78
N THR A 369 -7.98 6.43 -4.45
CA THR A 369 -6.72 6.27 -3.70
C THR A 369 -6.26 4.81 -3.77
N ASP A 370 -5.72 4.44 -4.91
CA ASP A 370 -5.28 3.11 -5.32
C ASP A 370 -4.11 3.25 -6.29
N GLY A 371 -3.16 2.32 -6.27
CA GLY A 371 -1.97 2.40 -7.12
C GLY A 371 -2.30 2.40 -8.60
N PHE A 372 -3.15 1.48 -9.06
CA PHE A 372 -3.54 1.42 -10.47
C PHE A 372 -4.30 2.66 -10.92
N GLU A 373 -5.27 3.10 -10.13
CA GLU A 373 -6.12 4.24 -10.46
C GLU A 373 -5.32 5.54 -10.55
N LEU A 374 -4.41 5.78 -9.59
CA LEU A 374 -3.64 7.02 -9.55
C LEU A 374 -2.37 6.98 -10.39
N THR A 375 -1.71 5.82 -10.53
CA THR A 375 -0.35 5.76 -11.07
C THR A 375 -0.20 4.84 -12.28
N GLY A 376 -1.22 4.04 -12.60
CA GLY A 376 -1.17 3.02 -13.65
C GLY A 376 -0.23 1.85 -13.31
N ALA A 377 0.11 1.67 -12.04
CA ALA A 377 0.94 0.57 -11.55
C ALA A 377 0.41 0.06 -10.21
N PRO A 378 0.51 -1.26 -9.93
CA PRO A 378 0.12 -1.78 -8.63
C PRO A 378 1.03 -1.19 -7.54
N GLU A 379 0.51 -1.01 -6.33
CA GLU A 379 1.31 -0.57 -5.19
C GLU A 379 1.88 -1.75 -4.40
N THR A 380 3.03 -1.56 -3.77
CA THR A 380 3.54 -2.45 -2.73
C THR A 380 2.75 -2.32 -1.43
N GLY A 381 2.13 -1.18 -1.24
CA GLY A 381 1.29 -0.78 -0.13
C GLY A 381 1.04 0.72 -0.19
N ILE A 382 0.17 1.22 0.69
CA ILE A 382 -0.10 2.64 0.82
C ILE A 382 0.58 3.14 2.11
N ASN A 383 1.38 4.19 2.02
CA ASN A 383 2.03 4.80 3.18
C ASN A 383 1.27 6.06 3.60
N VAL A 384 0.71 6.07 4.80
CA VAL A 384 0.06 7.25 5.39
C VAL A 384 0.97 8.02 6.35
N GLY A 385 2.14 7.46 6.69
CA GLY A 385 3.11 8.08 7.58
C GLY A 385 3.65 9.42 7.04
N TRP A 386 3.94 10.36 7.94
CA TRP A 386 4.49 11.66 7.56
C TRP A 386 5.93 11.57 7.05
N ALA A 387 6.74 10.76 7.71
CA ALA A 387 8.14 10.53 7.36
C ALA A 387 8.57 9.12 7.82
N PRO A 388 9.40 8.43 7.02
CA PRO A 388 9.84 8.82 5.69
C PRO A 388 8.72 8.72 4.64
N GLY A 389 8.80 9.62 3.62
CA GLY A 389 7.97 9.49 2.42
C GLY A 389 8.42 8.35 1.50
N PRO A 390 7.73 8.15 0.34
CA PRO A 390 6.56 8.92 -0.10
C PRO A 390 5.28 8.59 0.69
N ARG A 391 4.30 9.49 0.65
CA ARG A 391 2.93 9.23 1.11
C ARG A 391 2.07 8.77 -0.07
N GLY A 392 1.04 7.98 0.22
CA GLY A 392 0.15 7.43 -0.79
C GLY A 392 0.55 6.04 -1.28
N PRO A 393 0.02 5.60 -2.42
CA PRO A 393 0.41 4.35 -3.04
C PRO A 393 1.90 4.32 -3.37
N VAL A 394 2.62 3.37 -2.80
CA VAL A 394 4.06 3.18 -3.03
C VAL A 394 4.27 2.17 -4.14
N THR A 395 4.90 2.59 -5.22
CA THR A 395 5.19 1.78 -6.39
C THR A 395 6.70 1.59 -6.59
N TYR A 396 7.10 0.83 -7.62
CA TYR A 396 8.51 0.69 -8.00
C TYR A 396 9.19 2.05 -8.28
N ARG A 397 8.40 3.10 -8.60
CA ARG A 397 8.91 4.46 -8.88
C ARG A 397 9.41 5.19 -7.64
N ASP A 398 9.07 4.68 -6.44
CA ASP A 398 9.35 5.32 -5.17
C ASP A 398 10.48 4.64 -4.39
N LEU A 399 10.89 3.44 -4.82
CA LEU A 399 11.79 2.54 -4.09
C LEU A 399 13.24 2.69 -4.55
N TRP A 400 13.80 3.87 -4.32
CA TRP A 400 15.17 4.21 -4.73
C TRP A 400 15.82 5.21 -3.77
N LEU A 401 17.15 5.32 -3.87
CA LEU A 401 17.96 6.32 -3.18
C LEU A 401 18.57 7.28 -4.20
N ARG A 402 18.74 8.54 -3.79
CA ARG A 402 19.47 9.53 -4.59
C ARG A 402 20.97 9.31 -4.49
N GLN A 403 21.66 9.36 -5.63
CA GLN A 403 23.10 9.40 -5.73
C GLN A 403 23.51 10.49 -6.70
N TYR A 404 24.52 11.27 -6.34
CA TYR A 404 25.20 12.16 -7.28
C TYR A 404 26.46 11.48 -7.81
N ARG A 405 26.60 11.41 -9.14
CA ARG A 405 27.83 11.01 -9.81
C ARG A 405 28.53 12.27 -10.31
N VAL A 406 29.75 12.48 -9.86
CA VAL A 406 30.56 13.68 -10.18
C VAL A 406 31.79 13.24 -10.95
N VAL A 407 32.03 13.86 -12.11
CA VAL A 407 33.17 13.57 -12.98
C VAL A 407 33.91 14.86 -13.22
N GLY A 408 35.20 14.83 -12.91
CA GLY A 408 36.18 15.87 -13.18
C GLY A 408 37.36 15.34 -13.95
N ASP A 409 38.34 16.19 -14.23
CA ASP A 409 39.60 15.86 -14.86
C ASP A 409 40.80 15.87 -13.88
N GLY A 410 40.54 16.08 -12.60
CA GLY A 410 41.56 16.12 -11.55
C GLY A 410 42.15 17.52 -11.29
N SER A 411 41.77 18.53 -12.07
CA SER A 411 42.24 19.91 -11.87
C SER A 411 41.31 20.71 -10.91
N GLN A 412 40.08 20.23 -10.71
CA GLN A 412 39.08 20.95 -9.89
C GLN A 412 39.40 20.83 -8.40
N THR A 413 39.48 21.96 -7.76
CA THR A 413 39.59 22.10 -6.29
C THR A 413 38.40 22.88 -5.74
N ARG A 414 38.17 22.76 -4.42
CA ARG A 414 37.12 23.49 -3.71
C ARG A 414 37.58 24.88 -3.33
#